data_436dd9a6be35d2feab4f3920e2619d50
#
_entry.id   436dd9a6be35d2feab4f3920e2619d50
#
_cell.length_a   1.000
_cell.length_b   1.000
_cell.length_c   1.000
_cell.angle_alpha   90.00
_cell.angle_beta   90.00
_cell.angle_gamma   90.00
#
_symmetry.space_group_name_H-M   'P 1'
#
loop_
_entity.id
_entity.type
_entity.pdbx_description
1 polymer ?
#
loop_
_entity_poly.entity_id
_entity_poly.type
_entity_poly.pdbx_seq_one_letter_code
_entity_poly.pdbx_strand_id
1 'polypeptide(L)'
;MSSSEEEDQATAGAAADAPHPQYQYEWKHLSSDQLTARETASAKALTKQYEDIERIQEENLEQSRVRMGKNVRRALTGNLVIAVAKFGAWITSGSSAMLSEFVHSVVDCGNQSLLLLGLRDSGNVADRSHPYGYGKSVYFWALVSALGTFFLGAGVSMTHAVGNLIEGPSVQDFSWQVWGVLGVSFAIDGWVLGKTVHELRQEMPKNATFIKYIQNMRDPATLAILLEDGAACLGIVLAIAGIGATQATGMPVFDSLAGVGISALLGAMGLILVRVNHRFLLGSAVDSEITEGINKILVSQRSIDGVHSIQSQWTGPETFSYKAEVDFDGTFLAAKLMPRYQTEFLKAQKSLDTDLRVLLSWYAEDVMRSAEREIKYIEAQIRQQYPGAEYIELEPMSKDSDRFAIDDGMEAQLKRIEIENLNRYLKSLYDPSKITKSERKPEGDEK
;
A
#
# COMPACT_ATOMS: atom_id res chain seq x y z
N MET A 1 13.23 -33.26 6.05
CA MET A 1 12.18 -32.22 5.94
C MET A 1 11.49 -32.07 7.30
N SER A 2 12.23 -31.79 8.36
CA SER A 2 11.66 -31.60 9.72
C SER A 2 12.46 -30.60 10.58
N SER A 3 13.41 -29.85 10.02
CA SER A 3 14.23 -28.90 10.77
C SER A 3 13.97 -27.43 10.46
N SER A 4 13.11 -27.11 9.48
CA SER A 4 12.78 -25.73 9.10
C SER A 4 11.47 -25.21 9.72
N GLU A 5 10.60 -26.09 10.22
CA GLU A 5 9.35 -25.70 10.89
C GLU A 5 9.54 -25.40 12.39
N GLU A 6 10.58 -25.95 13.03
CA GLU A 6 10.87 -25.66 14.44
C GLU A 6 11.61 -24.31 14.62
N GLU A 7 12.41 -23.84 13.66
CA GLU A 7 13.06 -22.52 13.73
C GLU A 7 12.08 -21.36 13.49
N ASP A 8 11.06 -21.55 12.64
CA ASP A 8 10.03 -20.50 12.39
C ASP A 8 9.05 -20.36 13.58
N GLN A 9 8.80 -21.44 14.34
CA GLN A 9 7.99 -21.35 15.56
C GLN A 9 8.75 -20.73 16.74
N ALA A 10 10.06 -20.88 16.79
CA ALA A 10 10.88 -20.28 17.86
C ALA A 10 11.05 -18.77 17.71
N THR A 11 11.07 -18.24 16.47
CA THR A 11 11.18 -16.79 16.22
C THR A 11 9.86 -16.05 16.36
N ALA A 12 8.71 -16.68 16.09
CA ALA A 12 7.38 -16.11 16.31
C ALA A 12 7.03 -16.01 17.80
N GLY A 13 7.49 -16.97 18.64
CA GLY A 13 7.25 -16.95 20.09
C GLY A 13 8.09 -15.91 20.85
N ALA A 14 9.26 -15.55 20.34
CA ALA A 14 10.16 -14.60 21.02
C ALA A 14 9.75 -13.13 20.88
N ALA A 15 9.01 -12.77 19.82
CA ALA A 15 8.53 -11.40 19.61
C ALA A 15 7.26 -11.07 20.44
N ALA A 16 6.46 -12.10 20.80
CA ALA A 16 5.22 -11.93 21.56
C ALA A 16 5.44 -11.70 23.08
N ASP A 17 6.64 -11.98 23.60
CA ASP A 17 6.92 -11.96 25.04
C ASP A 17 7.84 -10.79 25.48
N ALA A 18 8.19 -9.87 24.57
CA ALA A 18 8.90 -8.66 24.98
C ALA A 18 7.92 -7.74 25.73
N PRO A 19 8.12 -7.52 27.05
CA PRO A 19 7.23 -6.63 27.78
C PRO A 19 7.31 -5.22 27.20
N HIS A 20 6.18 -4.60 27.03
CA HIS A 20 6.06 -3.22 26.60
C HIS A 20 7.00 -2.32 27.41
N PRO A 21 7.93 -1.56 26.82
CA PRO A 21 8.94 -0.79 27.57
C PRO A 21 8.37 0.14 28.63
N GLN A 22 7.09 0.51 28.51
CA GLN A 22 6.40 1.43 29.42
C GLN A 22 6.01 0.84 30.78
N TYR A 23 6.03 -0.50 30.93
CA TYR A 23 5.38 -1.17 32.08
C TYR A 23 6.31 -2.07 32.91
N GLN A 24 7.61 -1.89 32.84
CA GLN A 24 8.63 -2.74 33.49
C GLN A 24 8.89 -2.43 34.98
N TYR A 25 7.98 -1.76 35.71
CA TYR A 25 8.31 -1.26 37.05
C TYR A 25 7.36 -1.70 38.15
N GLU A 26 7.93 -1.96 39.32
CA GLU A 26 7.21 -2.16 40.58
C GLU A 26 6.57 -0.86 41.04
N TRP A 27 5.27 -0.68 40.84
CA TRP A 27 4.52 0.52 41.20
C TRP A 27 4.48 0.77 42.72
N LYS A 28 4.60 -0.29 43.55
CA LYS A 28 4.54 -0.19 45.01
C LYS A 28 5.60 0.70 45.63
N HIS A 29 6.69 0.96 44.91
CA HIS A 29 7.78 1.82 45.34
C HIS A 29 7.79 3.19 44.69
N LEU A 30 6.80 3.48 43.85
CA LEU A 30 6.71 4.75 43.12
C LEU A 30 5.70 5.66 43.82
N SER A 31 6.08 6.93 44.06
CA SER A 31 5.14 7.95 44.52
C SER A 31 4.17 8.33 43.38
N SER A 32 3.01 8.90 43.72
CA SER A 32 2.02 9.39 42.76
C SER A 32 2.66 10.35 41.74
N ASP A 33 3.55 11.22 42.18
CA ASP A 33 4.24 12.18 41.33
C ASP A 33 5.20 11.49 40.34
N GLN A 34 5.88 10.43 40.77
CA GLN A 34 6.76 9.64 39.90
C GLN A 34 5.98 8.88 38.86
N LEU A 35 4.80 8.33 39.19
CA LEU A 35 3.91 7.69 38.22
C LEU A 35 3.42 8.68 37.17
N THR A 36 2.93 9.83 37.61
CA THR A 36 2.47 10.90 36.71
C THR A 36 3.59 11.42 35.79
N ALA A 37 4.78 11.63 36.32
CA ALA A 37 5.94 12.08 35.53
C ALA A 37 6.31 11.05 34.45
N ARG A 38 6.24 9.75 34.76
CA ARG A 38 6.52 8.67 33.81
C ARG A 38 5.46 8.55 32.73
N GLU A 39 4.19 8.58 33.10
CA GLU A 39 3.10 8.58 32.14
C GLU A 39 3.23 9.75 31.15
N THR A 40 3.55 10.94 31.65
CA THR A 40 3.77 12.13 30.84
C THR A 40 4.99 11.98 29.93
N ALA A 41 6.09 11.44 30.44
CA ALA A 41 7.31 11.18 29.64
C ALA A 41 7.05 10.13 28.54
N SER A 42 6.36 9.05 28.89
CA SER A 42 5.97 8.01 27.93
C SER A 42 5.03 8.53 26.85
N ALA A 43 4.03 9.33 27.23
CA ALA A 43 3.12 9.95 26.26
C ALA A 43 3.87 10.88 25.29
N LYS A 44 4.79 11.71 25.81
CA LYS A 44 5.63 12.58 24.96
C LYS A 44 6.55 11.79 24.05
N ALA A 45 7.14 10.71 24.53
CA ALA A 45 7.99 9.84 23.71
C ALA A 45 7.20 9.18 22.58
N LEU A 46 5.98 8.69 22.87
CA LEU A 46 5.08 8.11 21.87
C LEU A 46 4.66 9.14 20.83
N THR A 47 4.27 10.36 21.25
CA THR A 47 3.93 11.44 20.31
C THR A 47 5.10 11.76 19.39
N LYS A 48 6.30 11.89 19.94
CA LYS A 48 7.50 12.14 19.14
C LYS A 48 7.80 10.99 18.17
N GLN A 49 7.67 9.75 18.61
CA GLN A 49 7.86 8.58 17.74
C GLN A 49 6.85 8.57 16.59
N TYR A 50 5.62 8.94 16.87
CA TYR A 50 4.55 9.02 15.88
C TYR A 50 4.86 10.09 14.82
N GLU A 51 5.24 11.32 15.26
CA GLU A 51 5.64 12.42 14.38
C GLU A 51 6.88 12.06 13.52
N ASP A 52 7.87 11.37 14.11
CA ASP A 52 9.06 10.92 13.36
C ASP A 52 8.70 9.86 12.30
N ILE A 53 7.77 8.93 12.60
CA ILE A 53 7.28 7.94 11.64
C ILE A 53 6.51 8.63 10.51
N GLU A 54 5.59 9.54 10.81
CA GLU A 54 4.83 10.30 9.80
C GLU A 54 5.79 11.05 8.86
N ARG A 55 6.75 11.77 9.40
CA ARG A 55 7.73 12.50 8.59
C ARG A 55 8.52 11.56 7.66
N ILE A 56 8.99 10.42 8.17
CA ILE A 56 9.73 9.44 7.35
C ILE A 56 8.82 8.86 6.25
N GLN A 57 7.54 8.63 6.54
CA GLN A 57 6.58 8.17 5.54
C GLN A 57 6.38 9.21 4.43
N GLU A 58 6.15 10.47 4.79
CA GLU A 58 6.01 11.57 3.82
C GLU A 58 7.24 11.72 2.93
N GLU A 59 8.44 11.70 3.52
CA GLU A 59 9.70 11.77 2.78
C GLU A 59 9.87 10.60 1.80
N ASN A 60 9.54 9.37 2.23
CA ASN A 60 9.61 8.19 1.37
C ASN A 60 8.63 8.26 0.20
N LEU A 61 7.39 8.68 0.46
CA LEU A 61 6.36 8.85 -0.58
C LEU A 61 6.75 9.93 -1.59
N GLU A 62 7.31 11.06 -1.13
CA GLU A 62 7.80 12.11 -2.01
C GLU A 62 8.97 11.64 -2.87
N GLN A 63 9.95 10.95 -2.28
CA GLN A 63 11.09 10.38 -3.01
C GLN A 63 10.64 9.38 -4.07
N SER A 64 9.66 8.53 -3.77
CA SER A 64 9.10 7.56 -4.69
C SER A 64 8.40 8.26 -5.86
N ARG A 65 7.56 9.26 -5.61
CA ARG A 65 6.90 10.09 -6.65
C ARG A 65 7.91 10.79 -7.56
N VAL A 66 8.95 11.37 -6.97
CA VAL A 66 10.02 12.03 -7.75
C VAL A 66 10.76 11.03 -8.63
N ARG A 67 11.03 9.82 -8.13
CA ARG A 67 11.68 8.74 -8.89
C ARG A 67 10.80 8.29 -10.05
N MET A 68 9.52 8.00 -9.80
CA MET A 68 8.54 7.65 -10.83
C MET A 68 8.45 8.74 -11.90
N GLY A 69 8.31 10.00 -11.50
CA GLY A 69 8.25 11.13 -12.43
C GLY A 69 9.50 11.29 -13.32
N LYS A 70 10.70 11.02 -12.79
CA LYS A 70 11.93 11.01 -13.59
C LYS A 70 11.94 9.89 -14.63
N ASN A 71 11.49 8.71 -14.27
CA ASN A 71 11.43 7.56 -15.17
C ASN A 71 10.43 7.82 -16.32
N VAL A 72 9.24 8.29 -16.00
CA VAL A 72 8.21 8.62 -17.01
C VAL A 72 8.69 9.73 -17.96
N ARG A 73 9.35 10.79 -17.45
CA ARG A 73 9.91 11.85 -18.33
C ARG A 73 10.98 11.33 -19.27
N ARG A 74 11.86 10.40 -18.83
CA ARG A 74 12.86 9.78 -19.71
C ARG A 74 12.21 8.93 -20.79
N ALA A 75 11.19 8.14 -20.43
CA ALA A 75 10.40 7.38 -21.40
C ALA A 75 9.72 8.31 -22.41
N LEU A 76 9.06 9.37 -21.96
CA LEU A 76 8.41 10.37 -22.83
C LEU A 76 9.40 10.98 -23.85
N THR A 77 10.60 11.36 -23.42
CA THR A 77 11.61 11.93 -24.34
C THR A 77 12.08 10.90 -25.36
N GLY A 78 12.28 9.64 -24.96
CA GLY A 78 12.63 8.54 -25.85
C GLY A 78 11.54 8.28 -26.88
N ASN A 79 10.30 8.12 -26.44
CA ASN A 79 9.16 7.84 -27.31
C ASN A 79 8.85 8.98 -28.28
N LEU A 80 9.07 10.24 -27.88
CA LEU A 80 8.93 11.39 -28.80
C LEU A 80 9.90 11.30 -29.96
N VAL A 81 11.16 10.95 -29.71
CA VAL A 81 12.17 10.78 -30.77
C VAL A 81 11.79 9.63 -31.71
N ILE A 82 11.34 8.51 -31.15
CA ILE A 82 10.87 7.35 -31.92
C ILE A 82 9.65 7.72 -32.78
N ALA A 83 8.67 8.43 -32.19
CA ALA A 83 7.47 8.86 -32.91
C ALA A 83 7.81 9.73 -34.13
N VAL A 84 8.73 10.68 -33.99
CA VAL A 84 9.18 11.51 -35.12
C VAL A 84 9.85 10.66 -36.22
N ALA A 85 10.69 9.70 -35.85
CA ALA A 85 11.33 8.79 -36.80
C ALA A 85 10.31 7.88 -37.53
N LYS A 86 9.34 7.29 -36.79
CA LYS A 86 8.24 6.49 -37.36
C LYS A 86 7.31 7.30 -38.26
N PHE A 87 7.06 8.58 -37.95
CA PHE A 87 6.32 9.51 -38.78
C PHE A 87 7.00 9.71 -40.15
N GLY A 88 8.29 9.97 -40.13
CA GLY A 88 9.08 10.09 -41.38
C GLY A 88 9.06 8.82 -42.23
N ALA A 89 9.21 7.67 -41.61
CA ALA A 89 9.14 6.37 -42.26
C ALA A 89 7.74 6.08 -42.84
N TRP A 90 6.67 6.44 -42.15
CA TRP A 90 5.31 6.32 -42.67
C TRP A 90 5.05 7.19 -43.89
N ILE A 91 5.41 8.48 -43.84
CA ILE A 91 5.22 9.41 -44.97
C ILE A 91 5.94 8.90 -46.23
N THR A 92 7.12 8.30 -46.07
CA THR A 92 7.91 7.82 -47.22
C THR A 92 7.45 6.48 -47.76
N SER A 93 6.86 5.62 -46.91
CA SER A 93 6.46 4.25 -47.28
C SER A 93 4.98 4.11 -47.64
N GLY A 94 4.09 4.95 -47.09
CA GLY A 94 2.63 4.78 -47.17
C GLY A 94 2.10 3.50 -46.49
N SER A 95 2.92 2.80 -45.70
CA SER A 95 2.58 1.51 -45.07
C SER A 95 1.54 1.66 -43.99
N SER A 96 0.53 0.78 -43.99
CA SER A 96 -0.49 0.69 -42.93
C SER A 96 0.12 0.24 -41.61
N ALA A 97 1.06 -0.69 -41.64
CA ALA A 97 1.78 -1.14 -40.47
C ALA A 97 2.62 0.00 -39.86
N MET A 98 3.32 0.78 -40.71
CA MET A 98 4.09 1.94 -40.24
C MET A 98 3.21 3.03 -39.65
N LEU A 99 2.02 3.31 -40.23
CA LEU A 99 1.06 4.23 -39.61
C LEU A 99 0.62 3.73 -38.25
N SER A 100 0.26 2.46 -38.13
CA SER A 100 -0.15 1.87 -36.85
C SER A 100 0.95 1.98 -35.79
N GLU A 101 2.21 1.75 -36.18
CA GLU A 101 3.38 1.91 -35.32
C GLU A 101 3.64 3.39 -34.94
N PHE A 102 3.45 4.33 -35.85
CA PHE A 102 3.52 5.76 -35.55
C PHE A 102 2.43 6.19 -34.57
N VAL A 103 1.16 5.79 -34.84
CA VAL A 103 0.02 6.10 -33.94
C VAL A 103 0.27 5.51 -32.55
N HIS A 104 0.81 4.29 -32.46
CA HIS A 104 1.20 3.67 -31.20
C HIS A 104 2.18 4.59 -30.43
N SER A 105 3.28 5.02 -31.05
CA SER A 105 4.26 5.88 -30.37
C SER A 105 3.71 7.27 -29.98
N VAL A 106 2.77 7.84 -30.74
CA VAL A 106 2.06 9.08 -30.36
C VAL A 106 1.17 8.85 -29.13
N VAL A 107 0.46 7.74 -29.10
CA VAL A 107 -0.39 7.35 -27.97
C VAL A 107 0.47 7.14 -26.72
N ASP A 108 1.62 6.49 -26.82
CA ASP A 108 2.55 6.30 -25.70
C ASP A 108 3.07 7.64 -25.14
N CYS A 109 3.37 8.61 -26.00
CA CYS A 109 3.69 9.96 -25.56
C CYS A 109 2.53 10.63 -24.82
N GLY A 110 1.30 10.44 -25.31
CA GLY A 110 0.07 10.90 -24.65
C GLY A 110 -0.11 10.25 -23.27
N ASN A 111 0.03 8.93 -23.21
CA ASN A 111 -0.07 8.15 -21.98
C ASN A 111 0.92 8.62 -20.91
N GLN A 112 2.19 8.77 -21.29
CA GLN A 112 3.22 9.21 -20.36
C GLN A 112 3.00 10.65 -19.89
N SER A 113 2.46 11.52 -20.75
CA SER A 113 2.07 12.89 -20.36
C SER A 113 0.93 12.89 -19.35
N LEU A 114 -0.10 12.07 -19.55
CA LEU A 114 -1.22 11.91 -18.61
C LEU A 114 -0.78 11.28 -17.29
N LEU A 115 0.13 10.29 -17.31
CA LEU A 115 0.73 9.74 -16.10
C LEU A 115 1.49 10.80 -15.31
N LEU A 116 2.25 11.69 -15.98
CA LEU A 116 2.93 12.81 -15.29
C LEU A 116 1.93 13.76 -14.62
N LEU A 117 0.78 14.03 -15.25
CA LEU A 117 -0.29 14.81 -14.63
C LEU A 117 -0.85 14.06 -13.39
N GLY A 118 -1.11 12.78 -13.52
CA GLY A 118 -1.58 11.94 -12.41
C GLY A 118 -0.62 11.91 -11.22
N LEU A 119 0.68 11.75 -11.48
CA LEU A 119 1.72 11.80 -10.45
C LEU A 119 1.83 13.18 -9.79
N ARG A 120 1.66 14.25 -10.56
CA ARG A 120 1.63 15.61 -10.02
C ARG A 120 0.43 15.82 -9.11
N ASP A 121 -0.75 15.47 -9.60
CA ASP A 121 -2.01 15.65 -8.85
C ASP A 121 -2.04 14.79 -7.57
N SER A 122 -1.53 13.56 -7.63
CA SER A 122 -1.47 12.66 -6.46
C SER A 122 -0.56 13.18 -5.34
N GLY A 123 0.30 14.17 -5.64
CA GLY A 123 1.16 14.83 -4.67
C GLY A 123 0.47 15.90 -3.84
N ASN A 124 -0.76 16.26 -4.16
CA ASN A 124 -1.49 17.25 -3.39
C ASN A 124 -1.85 16.72 -2.01
N VAL A 125 -1.68 17.57 -1.01
CA VAL A 125 -2.02 17.25 0.38
C VAL A 125 -3.54 17.11 0.53
N ALA A 126 -3.97 16.23 1.44
CA ALA A 126 -5.36 16.08 1.80
C ALA A 126 -5.97 17.41 2.22
N ASP A 127 -7.17 17.70 1.75
CA ASP A 127 -7.92 18.92 2.03
C ASP A 127 -9.37 18.60 2.42
N ARG A 128 -10.18 19.64 2.67
CA ARG A 128 -11.59 19.46 3.05
C ARG A 128 -12.43 18.81 1.95
N SER A 129 -12.04 18.95 0.68
CA SER A 129 -12.76 18.35 -0.46
C SER A 129 -12.31 16.90 -0.71
N HIS A 130 -11.08 16.57 -0.37
CA HIS A 130 -10.47 15.24 -0.51
C HIS A 130 -9.77 14.85 0.80
N PRO A 131 -10.51 14.44 1.84
CA PRO A 131 -9.94 14.13 3.15
C PRO A 131 -8.94 12.98 3.14
N TYR A 132 -9.07 12.04 2.19
CA TYR A 132 -8.14 10.93 1.96
C TYR A 132 -7.08 11.25 0.90
N GLY A 133 -6.81 12.53 0.64
CA GLY A 133 -5.80 12.96 -0.34
C GLY A 133 -6.17 12.67 -1.78
N TYR A 134 -5.21 12.87 -2.66
CA TYR A 134 -5.36 12.73 -4.11
C TYR A 134 -4.66 11.50 -4.69
N GLY A 135 -4.27 10.54 -3.89
CA GLY A 135 -3.52 9.36 -4.33
C GLY A 135 -4.17 8.59 -5.48
N LYS A 136 -5.52 8.57 -5.56
CA LYS A 136 -6.28 7.92 -6.64
C LYS A 136 -6.21 8.66 -7.98
N SER A 137 -5.73 9.91 -8.04
CA SER A 137 -5.58 10.67 -9.29
C SER A 137 -4.71 9.97 -10.32
N VAL A 138 -3.70 9.22 -9.90
CA VAL A 138 -2.86 8.43 -10.80
C VAL A 138 -3.68 7.42 -11.58
N TYR A 139 -4.58 6.70 -10.91
CA TYR A 139 -5.47 5.72 -11.56
C TYR A 139 -6.49 6.37 -12.48
N PHE A 140 -6.99 7.57 -12.12
CA PHE A 140 -7.89 8.31 -12.99
C PHE A 140 -7.22 8.71 -14.30
N TRP A 141 -6.04 9.33 -14.24
CA TRP A 141 -5.31 9.73 -15.44
C TRP A 141 -4.81 8.54 -16.26
N ALA A 142 -4.43 7.44 -15.60
CA ALA A 142 -4.10 6.18 -16.27
C ALA A 142 -5.33 5.55 -16.95
N LEU A 143 -6.54 5.68 -16.40
CA LEU A 143 -7.78 5.26 -17.04
C LEU A 143 -8.09 6.11 -18.29
N VAL A 144 -7.94 7.43 -18.19
CA VAL A 144 -8.12 8.35 -19.33
C VAL A 144 -7.13 8.01 -20.45
N SER A 145 -5.87 7.74 -20.10
CA SER A 145 -4.83 7.27 -21.02
C SER A 145 -5.23 5.95 -21.70
N ALA A 146 -5.67 4.96 -20.95
CA ALA A 146 -6.08 3.66 -21.48
C ALA A 146 -7.28 3.77 -22.45
N LEU A 147 -8.24 4.64 -22.16
CA LEU A 147 -9.35 4.95 -23.07
C LEU A 147 -8.83 5.66 -24.34
N GLY A 148 -7.89 6.57 -24.20
CA GLY A 148 -7.20 7.21 -25.32
C GLY A 148 -6.51 6.17 -26.22
N THR A 149 -5.77 5.25 -25.66
CA THR A 149 -5.14 4.12 -26.38
C THR A 149 -6.17 3.27 -27.14
N PHE A 150 -7.26 2.94 -26.47
CA PHE A 150 -8.31 2.11 -27.08
C PHE A 150 -9.02 2.83 -28.24
N PHE A 151 -9.51 4.05 -28.03
CA PHE A 151 -10.32 4.73 -29.05
C PHE A 151 -9.45 5.42 -30.12
N LEU A 152 -8.41 6.14 -29.74
CA LEU A 152 -7.56 6.86 -30.68
C LEU A 152 -6.49 5.93 -31.26
N GLY A 153 -5.76 5.19 -30.42
CA GLY A 153 -4.70 4.31 -30.87
C GLY A 153 -5.23 3.16 -31.74
N ALA A 154 -6.01 2.29 -31.16
CA ALA A 154 -6.55 1.15 -31.86
C ALA A 154 -7.59 1.56 -32.92
N GLY A 155 -8.47 2.50 -32.60
CA GLY A 155 -9.55 2.94 -33.53
C GLY A 155 -9.03 3.57 -34.79
N VAL A 156 -8.13 4.54 -34.72
CA VAL A 156 -7.55 5.20 -35.91
C VAL A 156 -6.74 4.21 -36.74
N SER A 157 -5.86 3.44 -36.12
CA SER A 157 -5.04 2.44 -36.81
C SER A 157 -5.88 1.37 -37.48
N MET A 158 -6.93 0.86 -36.80
CA MET A 158 -7.85 -0.13 -37.35
C MET A 158 -8.63 0.40 -38.56
N THR A 159 -9.17 1.62 -38.45
CA THR A 159 -9.93 2.24 -39.53
C THR A 159 -9.08 2.41 -40.78
N HIS A 160 -7.84 2.86 -40.63
CA HIS A 160 -6.90 3.00 -41.75
C HIS A 160 -6.51 1.64 -42.37
N ALA A 161 -6.17 0.64 -41.52
CA ALA A 161 -5.76 -0.67 -42.01
C ALA A 161 -6.89 -1.41 -42.71
N VAL A 162 -8.13 -1.34 -42.19
CA VAL A 162 -9.32 -1.91 -42.82
C VAL A 162 -9.70 -1.14 -44.09
N GLY A 163 -9.60 0.18 -44.10
CA GLY A 163 -9.81 1.00 -45.31
C GLY A 163 -8.91 0.55 -46.45
N ASN A 164 -7.60 0.37 -46.17
CA ASN A 164 -6.66 -0.13 -47.18
C ASN A 164 -6.94 -1.57 -47.65
N LEU A 165 -7.55 -2.41 -46.80
CA LEU A 165 -7.99 -3.75 -47.24
C LEU A 165 -9.17 -3.69 -48.21
N ILE A 166 -10.08 -2.72 -48.02
CA ILE A 166 -11.34 -2.63 -48.82
C ILE A 166 -11.07 -1.86 -50.15
N GLU A 167 -10.37 -0.72 -50.11
CA GLU A 167 -10.15 0.15 -51.23
C GLU A 167 -9.05 -0.36 -52.16
N GLY A 168 -8.28 -1.32 -51.73
CA GLY A 168 -7.07 -1.79 -52.39
C GLY A 168 -5.87 -0.93 -52.04
N PRO A 169 -4.78 -1.58 -51.61
CA PRO A 169 -3.58 -0.85 -51.18
C PRO A 169 -2.86 -0.17 -52.33
N SER A 170 -2.37 1.06 -52.08
CA SER A 170 -1.47 1.78 -52.96
C SER A 170 -0.13 1.01 -53.09
N VAL A 171 0.50 1.13 -54.26
CA VAL A 171 1.86 0.59 -54.49
C VAL A 171 2.80 1.20 -53.45
N GLN A 172 3.43 0.35 -52.65
CA GLN A 172 4.29 0.76 -51.55
C GLN A 172 5.73 0.43 -51.87
N ASP A 173 6.58 1.44 -51.87
CA ASP A 173 8.04 1.26 -51.98
C ASP A 173 8.67 1.29 -50.60
N PHE A 174 9.03 0.14 -50.11
CA PHE A 174 9.71 0.00 -48.80
C PHE A 174 11.21 0.25 -48.96
N SER A 175 11.62 1.47 -48.58
CA SER A 175 13.03 1.85 -48.59
C SER A 175 13.78 1.22 -47.42
N TRP A 176 15.11 1.11 -47.50
CA TRP A 176 15.95 0.60 -46.41
C TRP A 176 15.79 1.40 -45.10
N GLN A 177 15.35 2.65 -45.18
CA GLN A 177 15.11 3.52 -44.04
C GLN A 177 13.97 3.01 -43.14
N VAL A 178 12.93 2.43 -43.71
CA VAL A 178 11.83 1.81 -42.95
C VAL A 178 12.36 0.68 -42.07
N TRP A 179 13.19 -0.19 -42.63
CA TRP A 179 13.81 -1.30 -41.88
C TRP A 179 14.75 -0.79 -40.78
N GLY A 180 15.50 0.32 -41.09
CA GLY A 180 16.37 0.97 -40.11
C GLY A 180 15.57 1.52 -38.92
N VAL A 181 14.45 2.19 -39.17
CA VAL A 181 13.58 2.75 -38.12
C VAL A 181 12.96 1.62 -37.26
N LEU A 182 12.42 0.55 -37.89
CA LEU A 182 11.87 -0.58 -37.18
C LEU A 182 12.95 -1.28 -36.32
N GLY A 183 14.15 -1.48 -36.88
CA GLY A 183 15.24 -2.11 -36.12
C GLY A 183 15.71 -1.30 -34.92
N VAL A 184 15.86 0.03 -35.08
CA VAL A 184 16.23 0.92 -33.97
C VAL A 184 15.14 0.98 -32.91
N SER A 185 13.85 1.11 -33.32
CA SER A 185 12.73 1.09 -32.38
C SER A 185 12.68 -0.22 -31.59
N PHE A 186 12.81 -1.37 -32.28
CA PHE A 186 12.84 -2.68 -31.62
C PHE A 186 13.98 -2.81 -30.61
N ALA A 187 15.16 -2.28 -30.93
CA ALA A 187 16.30 -2.32 -30.03
C ALA A 187 16.07 -1.47 -28.77
N ILE A 188 15.45 -0.27 -28.92
CA ILE A 188 15.17 0.64 -27.81
C ILE A 188 14.05 0.08 -26.94
N ASP A 189 12.89 -0.24 -27.53
CA ASP A 189 11.72 -0.75 -26.79
C ASP A 189 12.04 -2.10 -26.15
N GLY A 190 12.77 -2.98 -26.85
CA GLY A 190 13.22 -4.27 -26.32
C GLY A 190 14.21 -4.13 -25.17
N TRP A 191 15.09 -3.12 -25.19
CA TRP A 191 16.00 -2.86 -24.09
C TRP A 191 15.26 -2.33 -22.86
N VAL A 192 14.30 -1.41 -23.03
CA VAL A 192 13.46 -0.88 -21.95
C VAL A 192 12.61 -1.99 -21.36
N LEU A 193 11.93 -2.77 -22.20
CA LEU A 193 11.15 -3.94 -21.77
C LEU A 193 12.01 -4.94 -20.97
N GLY A 194 13.20 -5.28 -21.50
CA GLY A 194 14.12 -6.20 -20.83
C GLY A 194 14.57 -5.72 -19.47
N LYS A 195 14.85 -4.41 -19.34
CA LYS A 195 15.20 -3.77 -18.08
C LYS A 195 14.02 -3.78 -17.10
N THR A 196 12.84 -3.38 -17.54
CA THR A 196 11.61 -3.37 -16.72
C THR A 196 11.30 -4.78 -16.20
N VAL A 197 11.34 -5.80 -17.07
CA VAL A 197 11.13 -7.20 -16.69
C VAL A 197 12.19 -7.68 -15.69
N HIS A 198 13.45 -7.27 -15.86
CA HIS A 198 14.52 -7.62 -14.96
C HIS A 198 14.32 -7.02 -13.56
N GLU A 199 13.98 -5.73 -13.47
CA GLU A 199 13.67 -5.02 -12.22
C GLU A 199 12.49 -5.67 -11.51
N LEU A 200 11.38 -5.93 -12.22
CA LEU A 200 10.20 -6.60 -11.67
C LEU A 200 10.49 -8.02 -11.16
N ARG A 201 11.37 -8.77 -11.83
CA ARG A 201 11.76 -10.10 -11.35
C ARG A 201 12.60 -10.05 -10.07
N GLN A 202 13.35 -8.97 -9.84
CA GLN A 202 14.10 -8.80 -8.60
C GLN A 202 13.19 -8.45 -7.42
N GLU A 203 12.10 -7.70 -7.67
CA GLU A 203 11.14 -7.30 -6.66
C GLU A 203 10.09 -8.40 -6.37
N MET A 204 9.94 -9.35 -7.28
CA MET A 204 8.94 -10.40 -7.18
C MET A 204 9.25 -11.38 -6.02
N PRO A 205 8.25 -11.70 -5.17
CA PRO A 205 8.37 -12.73 -4.15
C PRO A 205 8.75 -14.10 -4.74
N LYS A 206 9.63 -14.85 -4.08
CA LYS A 206 10.15 -16.13 -4.57
C LYS A 206 9.09 -17.18 -4.91
N ASN A 207 7.91 -17.07 -4.29
CA ASN A 207 6.80 -18.02 -4.45
C ASN A 207 5.73 -17.54 -5.43
N ALA A 208 5.86 -16.36 -6.05
CA ALA A 208 4.86 -15.81 -6.96
C ALA A 208 5.17 -16.18 -8.42
N THR A 209 4.12 -16.44 -9.21
CA THR A 209 4.25 -16.54 -10.67
C THR A 209 4.27 -15.13 -11.27
N PHE A 210 5.15 -14.86 -12.26
CA PHE A 210 5.29 -13.54 -12.88
C PHE A 210 3.96 -12.96 -13.40
N ILE A 211 3.12 -13.80 -14.03
CA ILE A 211 1.80 -13.37 -14.51
C ILE A 211 0.89 -12.93 -13.36
N LYS A 212 0.86 -13.70 -12.25
CA LYS A 212 0.05 -13.37 -11.08
C LYS A 212 0.57 -12.09 -10.39
N TYR A 213 1.89 -11.88 -10.38
CA TYR A 213 2.50 -10.67 -9.86
C TYR A 213 2.08 -9.44 -10.67
N ILE A 214 2.13 -9.50 -12.01
CA ILE A 214 1.66 -8.42 -12.90
C ILE A 214 0.17 -8.14 -12.72
N GLN A 215 -0.68 -9.18 -12.62
CA GLN A 215 -2.12 -9.02 -12.43
C GLN A 215 -2.49 -8.30 -11.13
N ASN A 216 -1.66 -8.43 -10.11
CA ASN A 216 -1.84 -7.79 -8.81
C ASN A 216 -0.99 -6.51 -8.64
N MET A 217 -0.31 -6.07 -9.69
CA MET A 217 0.52 -4.86 -9.65
C MET A 217 -0.34 -3.63 -9.36
N ARG A 218 0.11 -2.81 -8.42
CA ARG A 218 -0.59 -1.64 -7.90
C ARG A 218 -0.11 -0.33 -8.55
N ASP A 219 1.11 -0.33 -9.06
CA ASP A 219 1.68 0.82 -9.77
C ASP A 219 1.18 0.84 -11.23
N PRO A 220 0.24 1.74 -11.57
CA PRO A 220 -0.28 1.82 -12.92
C PRO A 220 0.76 2.32 -13.92
N ALA A 221 1.78 3.07 -13.46
CA ALA A 221 2.80 3.59 -14.35
C ALA A 221 3.74 2.48 -14.82
N THR A 222 4.24 1.65 -13.90
CA THR A 222 5.10 0.50 -14.26
C THR A 222 4.34 -0.53 -15.09
N LEU A 223 3.06 -0.77 -14.77
CA LEU A 223 2.22 -1.68 -15.55
C LEU A 223 1.98 -1.16 -16.97
N ALA A 224 1.70 0.14 -17.12
CA ALA A 224 1.51 0.76 -18.43
C ALA A 224 2.78 0.63 -19.27
N ILE A 225 3.95 1.02 -18.74
CA ILE A 225 5.25 0.91 -19.44
C ILE A 225 5.50 -0.56 -19.87
N LEU A 226 5.30 -1.53 -18.98
CA LEU A 226 5.50 -2.94 -19.32
C LEU A 226 4.61 -3.41 -20.47
N LEU A 227 3.33 -3.02 -20.46
CA LEU A 227 2.37 -3.40 -21.50
C LEU A 227 2.61 -2.63 -22.81
N GLU A 228 2.95 -1.33 -22.75
CA GLU A 228 3.26 -0.48 -23.88
C GLU A 228 4.50 -1.00 -24.62
N ASP A 229 5.63 -1.18 -23.91
CA ASP A 229 6.87 -1.67 -24.52
C ASP A 229 6.72 -3.10 -25.04
N GLY A 230 5.96 -3.95 -24.31
CA GLY A 230 5.63 -5.30 -24.76
C GLY A 230 4.81 -5.31 -26.04
N ALA A 231 3.79 -4.45 -26.13
CA ALA A 231 2.97 -4.29 -27.31
C ALA A 231 3.78 -3.67 -28.48
N ALA A 232 4.65 -2.69 -28.19
CA ALA A 232 5.54 -2.09 -29.19
C ALA A 232 6.46 -3.16 -29.82
N CYS A 233 7.12 -3.98 -29.01
CA CYS A 233 7.98 -5.05 -29.52
C CYS A 233 7.20 -6.06 -30.40
N LEU A 234 6.00 -6.48 -29.96
CA LEU A 234 5.15 -7.37 -30.75
C LEU A 234 4.63 -6.69 -32.03
N GLY A 235 4.25 -5.42 -31.94
CA GLY A 235 3.81 -4.62 -33.08
C GLY A 235 4.89 -4.49 -34.14
N ILE A 236 6.12 -4.19 -33.74
CA ILE A 236 7.26 -4.13 -34.66
C ILE A 236 7.52 -5.48 -35.35
N VAL A 237 7.41 -6.59 -34.61
CA VAL A 237 7.53 -7.94 -35.21
C VAL A 237 6.43 -8.17 -36.26
N LEU A 238 5.19 -7.77 -35.96
CA LEU A 238 4.08 -7.85 -36.91
C LEU A 238 4.31 -6.96 -38.12
N ALA A 239 4.80 -5.73 -37.94
CA ALA A 239 5.14 -4.80 -39.03
C ALA A 239 6.25 -5.38 -39.94
N ILE A 240 7.33 -5.91 -39.34
CA ILE A 240 8.42 -6.57 -40.08
C ILE A 240 7.88 -7.76 -40.90
N ALA A 241 7.04 -8.58 -40.28
CA ALA A 241 6.45 -9.73 -40.97
C ALA A 241 5.52 -9.31 -42.12
N GLY A 242 4.65 -8.33 -41.92
CA GLY A 242 3.73 -7.81 -42.91
C GLY A 242 4.42 -7.15 -44.09
N ILE A 243 5.37 -6.23 -43.82
CA ILE A 243 6.17 -5.55 -44.84
C ILE A 243 7.04 -6.57 -45.59
N GLY A 244 7.70 -7.50 -44.89
CA GLY A 244 8.52 -8.54 -45.51
C GLY A 244 7.70 -9.47 -46.42
N ALA A 245 6.52 -9.88 -45.98
CA ALA A 245 5.60 -10.70 -46.79
C ALA A 245 5.10 -9.92 -48.03
N THR A 246 4.78 -8.65 -47.87
CA THR A 246 4.40 -7.75 -48.98
C THR A 246 5.52 -7.64 -50.01
N GLN A 247 6.76 -7.41 -49.62
CA GLN A 247 7.91 -7.36 -50.54
C GLN A 247 8.17 -8.73 -51.25
N ALA A 248 8.04 -9.84 -50.52
CA ALA A 248 8.32 -11.14 -51.05
C ALA A 248 7.22 -11.63 -52.05
N THR A 249 5.96 -11.26 -51.80
CA THR A 249 4.83 -11.74 -52.59
C THR A 249 4.31 -10.73 -53.60
N GLY A 250 4.68 -9.44 -53.47
CA GLY A 250 4.11 -8.35 -54.23
C GLY A 250 2.65 -8.03 -53.88
N MET A 251 2.12 -8.63 -52.76
CA MET A 251 0.71 -8.47 -52.36
C MET A 251 0.62 -7.56 -51.11
N PRO A 252 0.17 -6.31 -51.27
CA PRO A 252 0.10 -5.32 -50.17
C PRO A 252 -0.89 -5.68 -49.07
N VAL A 253 -1.73 -6.68 -49.26
CA VAL A 253 -2.67 -7.19 -48.23
C VAL A 253 -1.98 -7.60 -46.94
N PHE A 254 -0.75 -8.11 -47.00
CA PHE A 254 -0.02 -8.54 -45.82
C PHE A 254 0.36 -7.37 -44.90
N ASP A 255 0.72 -6.20 -45.46
CA ASP A 255 0.98 -4.98 -44.70
C ASP A 255 -0.30 -4.48 -44.01
N SER A 256 -1.42 -4.48 -44.71
CA SER A 256 -2.72 -4.09 -44.13
C SER A 256 -3.17 -5.05 -43.02
N LEU A 257 -2.96 -6.36 -43.19
CA LEU A 257 -3.24 -7.35 -42.15
C LEU A 257 -2.34 -7.16 -40.91
N ALA A 258 -1.07 -6.81 -41.10
CA ALA A 258 -0.19 -6.46 -40.00
C ALA A 258 -0.69 -5.22 -39.25
N GLY A 259 -1.14 -4.19 -39.99
CA GLY A 259 -1.77 -3.00 -39.41
C GLY A 259 -3.03 -3.34 -38.57
N VAL A 260 -3.89 -4.24 -39.05
CA VAL A 260 -5.04 -4.75 -38.25
C VAL A 260 -4.56 -5.49 -37.00
N GLY A 261 -3.54 -6.32 -37.11
CA GLY A 261 -2.96 -7.05 -35.96
C GLY A 261 -2.40 -6.12 -34.89
N ILE A 262 -1.65 -5.07 -35.29
CA ILE A 262 -1.12 -4.05 -34.38
C ILE A 262 -2.26 -3.28 -33.72
N SER A 263 -3.29 -2.90 -34.48
CA SER A 263 -4.46 -2.19 -33.94
C SER A 263 -5.22 -3.03 -32.92
N ALA A 264 -5.39 -4.34 -33.19
CA ALA A 264 -6.02 -5.27 -32.25
C ALA A 264 -5.19 -5.43 -30.96
N LEU A 265 -3.87 -5.47 -31.08
CA LEU A 265 -2.93 -5.51 -29.94
C LEU A 265 -3.06 -4.25 -29.07
N LEU A 266 -3.09 -3.06 -29.65
CA LEU A 266 -3.33 -1.79 -28.98
C LEU A 266 -4.70 -1.79 -28.26
N GLY A 267 -5.73 -2.27 -28.93
CA GLY A 267 -7.07 -2.38 -28.34
C GLY A 267 -7.10 -3.31 -27.12
N ALA A 268 -6.47 -4.48 -27.21
CA ALA A 268 -6.36 -5.42 -26.12
C ALA A 268 -5.58 -4.82 -24.92
N MET A 269 -4.46 -4.14 -25.19
CA MET A 269 -3.68 -3.44 -24.17
C MET A 269 -4.51 -2.36 -23.46
N GLY A 270 -5.19 -1.50 -24.23
CA GLY A 270 -6.06 -0.46 -23.68
C GLY A 270 -7.15 -1.05 -22.78
N LEU A 271 -7.81 -2.13 -23.17
CA LEU A 271 -8.84 -2.80 -22.36
C LEU A 271 -8.28 -3.40 -21.06
N ILE A 272 -7.07 -3.98 -21.10
CA ILE A 272 -6.40 -4.48 -19.88
C ILE A 272 -6.13 -3.33 -18.91
N LEU A 273 -5.57 -2.23 -19.41
CA LEU A 273 -5.29 -1.04 -18.59
C LEU A 273 -6.57 -0.41 -18.02
N VAL A 274 -7.64 -0.30 -18.82
CA VAL A 274 -8.96 0.15 -18.34
C VAL A 274 -9.43 -0.72 -17.17
N ARG A 275 -9.39 -2.05 -17.33
CA ARG A 275 -9.86 -2.99 -16.30
C ARG A 275 -9.06 -2.87 -15.00
N VAL A 276 -7.74 -2.73 -15.07
CA VAL A 276 -6.88 -2.61 -13.90
C VAL A 276 -7.14 -1.28 -13.18
N ASN A 277 -7.11 -0.16 -13.90
CA ASN A 277 -7.29 1.16 -13.27
C ASN A 277 -8.69 1.34 -12.69
N HIS A 278 -9.73 0.84 -13.37
CA HIS A 278 -11.09 0.83 -12.87
C HIS A 278 -11.20 0.11 -11.51
N ARG A 279 -10.54 -1.04 -11.35
CA ARG A 279 -10.54 -1.81 -10.10
C ARG A 279 -10.00 -0.98 -8.92
N PHE A 280 -8.88 -0.26 -9.10
CA PHE A 280 -8.30 0.56 -8.05
C PHE A 280 -9.11 1.84 -7.75
N LEU A 281 -9.75 2.43 -8.76
CA LEU A 281 -10.65 3.56 -8.56
C LEU A 281 -11.86 3.20 -7.71
N LEU A 282 -12.42 2.00 -7.87
CA LEU A 282 -13.53 1.50 -7.06
C LEU A 282 -13.13 1.15 -5.62
N GLY A 283 -11.83 1.10 -5.30
CA GLY A 283 -11.36 0.76 -3.96
C GLY A 283 -11.06 -0.73 -3.82
N SER A 284 -10.04 -1.20 -4.54
CA SER A 284 -9.54 -2.57 -4.38
C SER A 284 -9.05 -2.80 -2.96
N ALA A 285 -9.43 -3.94 -2.37
CA ALA A 285 -8.92 -4.37 -1.08
C ALA A 285 -7.39 -4.47 -1.06
N VAL A 286 -6.81 -4.26 0.10
CA VAL A 286 -5.37 -4.47 0.34
C VAL A 286 -5.06 -5.97 0.28
N ASP A 287 -3.85 -6.31 -0.13
CA ASP A 287 -3.41 -7.70 -0.27
C ASP A 287 -3.58 -8.45 1.06
N SER A 288 -4.07 -9.70 0.98
CA SER A 288 -4.35 -10.53 2.16
C SER A 288 -3.11 -10.73 3.05
N GLU A 289 -1.92 -10.80 2.47
CA GLU A 289 -0.66 -10.93 3.19
C GLU A 289 -0.40 -9.73 4.13
N ILE A 290 -0.70 -8.51 3.66
CA ILE A 290 -0.58 -7.28 4.46
C ILE A 290 -1.66 -7.24 5.55
N THR A 291 -2.91 -7.50 5.19
CA THR A 291 -4.03 -7.46 6.14
C THR A 291 -3.91 -8.51 7.22
N GLU A 292 -3.48 -9.73 6.88
CA GLU A 292 -3.17 -10.79 7.83
C GLU A 292 -1.97 -10.44 8.72
N GLY A 293 -0.95 -9.81 8.14
CA GLY A 293 0.20 -9.32 8.90
C GLY A 293 -0.19 -8.26 9.93
N ILE A 294 -1.03 -7.29 9.54
CA ILE A 294 -1.58 -6.28 10.46
C ILE A 294 -2.44 -6.96 11.54
N ASN A 295 -3.29 -7.92 11.16
CA ASN A 295 -4.10 -8.65 12.11
C ASN A 295 -3.25 -9.40 13.14
N LYS A 296 -2.12 -10.00 12.74
CA LYS A 296 -1.16 -10.62 13.68
C LYS A 296 -0.58 -9.61 14.66
N ILE A 297 -0.26 -8.39 14.22
CA ILE A 297 0.21 -7.32 15.12
C ILE A 297 -0.88 -7.00 16.15
N LEU A 298 -2.14 -6.82 15.70
CA LEU A 298 -3.27 -6.50 16.56
C LEU A 298 -3.51 -7.59 17.62
N VAL A 299 -3.65 -8.84 17.19
CA VAL A 299 -3.92 -9.98 18.10
C VAL A 299 -2.75 -10.27 19.04
N SER A 300 -1.53 -9.88 18.70
CA SER A 300 -0.37 -10.02 19.60
C SER A 300 -0.36 -9.02 20.77
N GLN A 301 -1.20 -7.97 20.71
CA GLN A 301 -1.29 -6.98 21.78
C GLN A 301 -2.08 -7.53 22.97
N ARG A 302 -1.55 -7.36 24.17
CA ARG A 302 -2.23 -7.78 25.42
C ARG A 302 -3.47 -6.97 25.74
N SER A 303 -3.60 -5.81 25.13
CA SER A 303 -4.75 -4.91 25.29
C SER A 303 -5.91 -5.27 24.36
N ILE A 304 -5.75 -6.28 23.49
CA ILE A 304 -6.74 -6.66 22.50
C ILE A 304 -7.20 -8.10 22.74
N ASP A 305 -8.49 -8.28 22.91
CA ASP A 305 -9.15 -9.59 23.03
C ASP A 305 -9.57 -10.16 21.67
N GLY A 306 -9.91 -9.30 20.72
CA GLY A 306 -10.36 -9.70 19.40
C GLY A 306 -10.36 -8.59 18.38
N VAL A 307 -10.35 -8.97 17.09
CA VAL A 307 -10.41 -8.06 15.95
C VAL A 307 -11.53 -8.50 15.03
N HIS A 308 -12.39 -7.58 14.64
CA HIS A 308 -13.59 -7.82 13.87
C HIS A 308 -13.72 -6.82 12.72
N SER A 309 -14.63 -7.07 11.78
CA SER A 309 -15.05 -6.14 10.72
C SER A 309 -13.90 -5.46 9.97
N ILE A 310 -12.87 -6.24 9.58
CA ILE A 310 -11.70 -5.68 8.88
C ILE A 310 -12.12 -5.16 7.50
N GLN A 311 -11.84 -3.90 7.25
CA GLN A 311 -12.03 -3.23 5.96
C GLN A 311 -10.72 -2.60 5.53
N SER A 312 -10.34 -2.76 4.27
CA SER A 312 -9.12 -2.16 3.74
C SER A 312 -9.27 -1.80 2.29
N GLN A 313 -8.61 -0.72 1.86
CA GLN A 313 -8.59 -0.31 0.45
C GLN A 313 -7.30 0.44 0.11
N TRP A 314 -6.84 0.30 -1.11
CA TRP A 314 -5.77 1.11 -1.66
C TRP A 314 -6.27 2.54 -1.90
N THR A 315 -5.58 3.53 -1.33
CA THR A 315 -5.82 4.98 -1.50
C THR A 315 -4.91 5.59 -2.56
N GLY A 316 -3.82 4.89 -2.90
CA GLY A 316 -2.84 5.26 -3.92
C GLY A 316 -1.97 4.07 -4.29
N PRO A 317 -0.96 4.24 -5.17
CA PRO A 317 -0.05 3.16 -5.58
C PRO A 317 0.74 2.54 -4.42
N GLU A 318 1.09 3.37 -3.43
CA GLU A 318 1.91 2.99 -2.28
C GLU A 318 1.19 3.17 -0.94
N THR A 319 -0.03 3.72 -0.94
CA THR A 319 -0.78 4.04 0.27
C THR A 319 -2.09 3.30 0.36
N PHE A 320 -2.49 2.97 1.57
CA PHE A 320 -3.76 2.29 1.83
C PHE A 320 -4.41 2.74 3.13
N SER A 321 -5.72 2.51 3.22
CA SER A 321 -6.52 2.65 4.43
C SER A 321 -6.82 1.27 5.01
N TYR A 322 -6.73 1.16 6.33
CA TYR A 322 -7.07 -0.03 7.10
C TYR A 322 -7.98 0.37 8.25
N LYS A 323 -9.14 -0.29 8.35
CA LYS A 323 -10.11 -0.10 9.42
C LYS A 323 -10.44 -1.45 10.04
N ALA A 324 -10.53 -1.50 11.37
CA ALA A 324 -10.95 -2.67 12.10
C ALA A 324 -11.72 -2.28 13.37
N GLU A 325 -12.69 -3.10 13.74
CA GLU A 325 -13.32 -3.06 15.05
C GLU A 325 -12.50 -3.91 16.02
N VAL A 326 -12.13 -3.33 17.18
CA VAL A 326 -11.20 -3.94 18.14
C VAL A 326 -11.87 -4.05 19.48
N ASP A 327 -11.91 -5.28 20.01
CA ASP A 327 -12.36 -5.56 21.36
C ASP A 327 -11.18 -5.37 22.35
N PHE A 328 -11.23 -4.31 23.14
CA PHE A 328 -10.19 -4.01 24.12
C PHE A 328 -10.43 -4.73 25.43
N ASP A 329 -9.37 -5.35 25.99
CA ASP A 329 -9.41 -5.93 27.35
C ASP A 329 -9.47 -4.83 28.40
N GLY A 330 -10.69 -4.57 28.91
CA GLY A 330 -10.93 -3.58 29.96
C GLY A 330 -10.18 -3.88 31.25
N THR A 331 -9.93 -5.18 31.58
CA THR A 331 -9.16 -5.59 32.76
C THR A 331 -7.69 -5.22 32.63
N PHE A 332 -7.12 -5.33 31.43
CA PHE A 332 -5.77 -4.87 31.15
C PHE A 332 -5.64 -3.35 31.30
N LEU A 333 -6.59 -2.58 30.76
CA LEU A 333 -6.61 -1.12 30.91
C LEU A 333 -6.77 -0.70 32.35
N ALA A 334 -7.64 -1.37 33.11
CA ALA A 334 -7.81 -1.14 34.54
C ALA A 334 -6.52 -1.45 35.34
N ALA A 335 -5.82 -2.53 35.01
CA ALA A 335 -4.56 -2.89 35.65
C ALA A 335 -3.48 -1.79 35.51
N LYS A 336 -3.45 -1.09 34.37
CA LYS A 336 -2.55 0.04 34.15
C LYS A 336 -2.85 1.23 35.08
N LEU A 337 -4.11 1.50 35.35
CA LEU A 337 -4.57 2.62 36.15
C LEU A 337 -4.61 2.30 37.67
N MET A 338 -4.59 1.00 38.03
CA MET A 338 -4.71 0.53 39.41
C MET A 338 -3.68 1.18 40.37
N PRO A 339 -2.38 1.32 40.03
CA PRO A 339 -1.41 1.91 40.97
C PRO A 339 -1.78 3.32 41.41
N ARG A 340 -2.34 4.11 40.50
CA ARG A 340 -2.74 5.50 40.77
C ARG A 340 -4.05 5.56 41.55
N TYR A 341 -5.06 4.81 41.10
CA TYR A 341 -6.42 4.93 41.62
C TYR A 341 -6.64 4.17 42.93
N GLN A 342 -5.92 3.09 43.21
CA GLN A 342 -6.07 2.35 44.46
C GLN A 342 -5.90 3.26 45.71
N THR A 343 -4.88 4.13 45.70
CA THR A 343 -4.62 5.07 46.80
C THR A 343 -5.72 6.12 46.91
N GLU A 344 -6.19 6.63 45.77
CA GLU A 344 -7.19 7.69 45.75
C GLU A 344 -8.58 7.16 46.15
N PHE A 345 -8.96 5.96 45.71
CA PHE A 345 -10.19 5.30 46.18
C PHE A 345 -10.16 4.99 47.66
N LEU A 346 -9.01 4.58 48.21
CA LEU A 346 -8.89 4.32 49.68
C LEU A 346 -9.00 5.63 50.48
N LYS A 347 -8.49 6.75 49.98
CA LYS A 347 -8.67 8.07 50.60
C LYS A 347 -10.15 8.51 50.58
N ALA A 348 -10.80 8.35 49.42
CA ALA A 348 -12.21 8.71 49.24
C ALA A 348 -13.18 7.87 50.04
N GLN A 349 -12.77 6.72 50.60
CA GLN A 349 -13.60 5.86 51.43
C GLN A 349 -14.22 6.59 52.63
N LYS A 350 -13.56 7.69 53.09
CA LYS A 350 -14.05 8.49 54.26
C LYS A 350 -15.05 9.58 53.85
N SER A 351 -15.18 9.93 52.59
CA SER A 351 -16.07 10.98 52.03
C SER A 351 -16.82 10.50 50.78
N LEU A 352 -17.46 9.34 50.91
CA LEU A 352 -18.01 8.56 49.79
C LEU A 352 -19.02 9.30 48.92
N ASP A 353 -19.79 10.25 49.45
CA ASP A 353 -20.87 10.89 48.69
C ASP A 353 -20.42 11.93 47.65
N THR A 354 -19.30 12.59 47.88
CA THR A 354 -18.78 13.64 46.95
C THR A 354 -17.55 13.17 46.20
N ASP A 355 -16.56 12.60 46.89
CA ASP A 355 -15.26 12.30 46.31
C ASP A 355 -15.32 11.10 45.36
N LEU A 356 -16.17 10.11 45.66
CA LEU A 356 -16.31 8.92 44.79
C LEU A 356 -16.84 9.28 43.41
N ARG A 357 -17.82 10.19 43.32
CA ARG A 357 -18.38 10.61 42.03
C ARG A 357 -17.32 11.28 41.15
N VAL A 358 -16.50 12.12 41.73
CA VAL A 358 -15.40 12.80 41.04
C VAL A 358 -14.33 11.80 40.62
N LEU A 359 -13.95 10.87 41.49
CA LEU A 359 -12.95 9.84 41.18
C LEU A 359 -13.41 8.90 40.08
N LEU A 360 -14.69 8.48 40.09
CA LEU A 360 -15.26 7.66 39.00
C LEU A 360 -15.24 8.40 37.66
N SER A 361 -15.54 9.70 37.66
CA SER A 361 -15.47 10.53 36.45
C SER A 361 -14.04 10.61 35.92
N TRP A 362 -13.05 10.87 36.79
CA TRP A 362 -11.64 10.91 36.41
C TRP A 362 -11.12 9.55 35.96
N TYR A 363 -11.54 8.47 36.63
CA TYR A 363 -11.18 7.10 36.25
C TYR A 363 -11.70 6.77 34.84
N ALA A 364 -12.96 7.10 34.53
CA ALA A 364 -13.53 6.87 33.22
C ALA A 364 -12.78 7.66 32.13
N GLU A 365 -12.43 8.93 32.41
CA GLU A 365 -11.63 9.76 31.48
C GLU A 365 -10.22 9.17 31.28
N ASP A 366 -9.55 8.70 32.33
CA ASP A 366 -8.23 8.09 32.23
C ASP A 366 -8.26 6.71 31.57
N VAL A 367 -9.35 5.94 31.65
CA VAL A 367 -9.54 4.71 30.86
C VAL A 367 -9.59 5.04 29.37
N MET A 368 -10.36 6.06 28.98
CA MET A 368 -10.43 6.52 27.58
C MET A 368 -9.05 6.99 27.08
N ARG A 369 -8.32 7.77 27.87
CA ARG A 369 -6.96 8.18 27.52
C ARG A 369 -5.99 7.00 27.44
N SER A 370 -6.18 5.97 28.27
CA SER A 370 -5.36 4.76 28.20
C SER A 370 -5.61 3.99 26.93
N ALA A 371 -6.88 3.85 26.52
CA ALA A 371 -7.25 3.22 25.25
C ALA A 371 -6.70 4.01 24.04
N GLU A 372 -6.80 5.34 24.04
CA GLU A 372 -6.24 6.19 22.99
C GLU A 372 -4.71 5.99 22.85
N ARG A 373 -4.01 5.89 23.96
CA ARG A 373 -2.55 5.64 23.94
C ARG A 373 -2.21 4.28 23.36
N GLU A 374 -3.02 3.25 23.69
CA GLU A 374 -2.85 1.92 23.09
C GLU A 374 -3.08 1.96 21.57
N ILE A 375 -4.14 2.61 21.13
CA ILE A 375 -4.42 2.79 19.69
C ILE A 375 -3.22 3.44 19.01
N LYS A 376 -2.75 4.58 19.50
CA LYS A 376 -1.59 5.29 18.92
C LYS A 376 -0.32 4.43 18.92
N TYR A 377 -0.10 3.64 19.96
CA TYR A 377 1.03 2.74 20.01
C TYR A 377 0.95 1.63 18.95
N ILE A 378 -0.22 1.03 18.80
CA ILE A 378 -0.47 -0.01 17.81
C ILE A 378 -0.37 0.55 16.39
N GLU A 379 -0.95 1.73 16.15
CA GLU A 379 -0.82 2.43 14.87
C GLU A 379 0.65 2.70 14.50
N ALA A 380 1.46 3.15 15.47
CA ALA A 380 2.89 3.36 15.25
C ALA A 380 3.62 2.07 14.87
N GLN A 381 3.29 0.93 15.50
CA GLN A 381 3.84 -0.37 15.14
C GLN A 381 3.43 -0.80 13.73
N ILE A 382 2.14 -0.64 13.39
CA ILE A 382 1.64 -0.96 12.04
C ILE A 382 2.36 -0.11 11.00
N ARG A 383 2.47 1.20 11.20
CA ARG A 383 3.15 2.13 10.27
C ARG A 383 4.64 1.82 10.13
N GLN A 384 5.29 1.40 11.20
CA GLN A 384 6.70 1.01 11.17
C GLN A 384 6.94 -0.23 10.30
N GLN A 385 6.05 -1.22 10.37
CA GLN A 385 6.16 -2.45 9.59
C GLN A 385 5.57 -2.32 8.19
N TYR A 386 4.51 -1.51 8.05
CA TYR A 386 3.79 -1.26 6.79
C TYR A 386 3.74 0.25 6.50
N PRO A 387 4.81 0.83 5.93
CA PRO A 387 4.89 2.29 5.70
C PRO A 387 3.79 2.86 4.81
N GLY A 388 3.13 2.01 3.99
CA GLY A 388 1.99 2.42 3.17
C GLY A 388 0.67 2.57 3.93
N ALA A 389 0.60 2.20 5.21
CA ALA A 389 -0.61 2.37 6.04
C ALA A 389 -0.80 3.85 6.42
N GLU A 390 -1.42 4.62 5.53
CA GLU A 390 -1.63 6.07 5.70
C GLU A 390 -2.79 6.37 6.63
N TYR A 391 -3.91 5.66 6.46
CA TYR A 391 -5.12 5.82 7.27
C TYR A 391 -5.40 4.53 8.03
N ILE A 392 -5.23 4.58 9.35
CA ILE A 392 -5.53 3.47 10.25
C ILE A 392 -6.63 3.91 11.18
N GLU A 393 -7.73 3.19 11.19
CA GLU A 393 -8.87 3.43 12.05
C GLU A 393 -9.14 2.17 12.88
N LEU A 394 -8.89 2.23 14.18
CA LEU A 394 -9.20 1.17 15.13
C LEU A 394 -10.37 1.61 16.00
N GLU A 395 -11.56 1.11 15.70
CA GLU A 395 -12.77 1.45 16.43
C GLU A 395 -12.97 0.50 17.62
N PRO A 396 -13.10 1.02 18.85
CA PRO A 396 -13.44 0.18 19.98
C PRO A 396 -14.79 -0.49 19.80
N MET A 397 -14.82 -1.81 19.91
CA MET A 397 -16.04 -2.61 19.95
C MET A 397 -16.35 -3.01 21.38
N SER A 398 -17.60 -2.92 21.80
CA SER A 398 -18.04 -3.44 23.08
C SER A 398 -18.84 -4.74 22.89
N LYS A 399 -18.63 -5.71 23.76
CA LYS A 399 -19.51 -6.88 23.86
C LYS A 399 -20.84 -6.44 24.46
N ASP A 400 -21.94 -6.76 23.80
CA ASP A 400 -23.31 -6.50 24.25
C ASP A 400 -23.68 -7.37 25.48
N SER A 401 -22.91 -7.27 26.57
CA SER A 401 -23.23 -7.94 27.82
C SER A 401 -23.34 -6.93 28.94
N ASP A 402 -24.58 -6.68 29.38
CA ASP A 402 -24.81 -5.90 30.59
C ASP A 402 -24.40 -6.74 31.81
N ARG A 403 -23.22 -6.42 32.38
CA ARG A 403 -22.66 -7.10 33.54
C ARG A 403 -23.55 -6.99 34.79
N PHE A 404 -24.48 -6.04 34.80
CA PHE A 404 -25.41 -5.85 35.91
C PHE A 404 -26.75 -6.59 35.74
N ALA A 405 -26.99 -7.16 34.56
CA ALA A 405 -28.17 -7.98 34.27
C ALA A 405 -27.95 -9.51 34.49
N ILE A 406 -26.91 -9.89 35.24
CA ILE A 406 -26.46 -11.26 35.42
C ILE A 406 -26.94 -11.77 36.77
N ASP A 407 -27.32 -13.04 36.85
CA ASP A 407 -27.67 -13.77 38.10
C ASP A 407 -26.53 -13.74 39.12
N ASP A 408 -26.87 -13.62 40.43
CA ASP A 408 -25.90 -13.50 41.54
C ASP A 408 -24.82 -14.60 41.55
N GLY A 409 -25.17 -15.81 41.12
CA GLY A 409 -24.25 -16.94 41.06
C GLY A 409 -23.20 -16.76 39.96
N MET A 410 -23.61 -16.24 38.81
CA MET A 410 -22.75 -15.92 37.67
C MET A 410 -21.90 -14.67 37.95
N GLU A 411 -22.46 -13.66 38.64
CA GLU A 411 -21.73 -12.49 39.09
C GLU A 411 -20.53 -12.86 39.99
N ALA A 412 -20.72 -13.76 40.94
CA ALA A 412 -19.64 -14.21 41.82
C ALA A 412 -18.54 -14.97 41.06
N GLN A 413 -18.92 -15.75 40.04
CA GLN A 413 -17.96 -16.44 39.17
C GLN A 413 -17.17 -15.46 38.29
N LEU A 414 -17.85 -14.50 37.69
CA LEU A 414 -17.21 -13.45 36.89
C LEU A 414 -16.25 -12.60 37.72
N LYS A 415 -16.63 -12.20 38.94
CA LYS A 415 -15.74 -11.47 39.85
C LYS A 415 -14.46 -12.27 40.18
N ARG A 416 -14.54 -13.58 40.31
CA ARG A 416 -13.35 -14.42 40.52
C ARG A 416 -12.44 -14.42 39.32
N ILE A 417 -13.00 -14.58 38.11
CA ILE A 417 -12.24 -14.57 36.85
C ILE A 417 -11.58 -13.20 36.66
N GLU A 418 -12.31 -12.11 36.89
CA GLU A 418 -11.78 -10.76 36.80
C GLU A 418 -10.63 -10.49 37.77
N ILE A 419 -10.77 -10.92 39.03
CA ILE A 419 -9.69 -10.79 40.03
C ILE A 419 -8.48 -11.62 39.64
N GLU A 420 -8.64 -12.81 39.08
CA GLU A 420 -7.54 -13.65 38.64
C GLU A 420 -6.83 -13.02 37.45
N ASN A 421 -7.57 -12.56 36.46
CA ASN A 421 -7.03 -11.83 35.30
C ASN A 421 -6.30 -10.55 35.72
N LEU A 422 -6.92 -9.74 36.59
CA LEU A 422 -6.33 -8.52 37.12
C LEU A 422 -5.00 -8.82 37.83
N ASN A 423 -4.96 -9.83 38.70
CA ASN A 423 -3.72 -10.21 39.38
C ASN A 423 -2.65 -10.72 38.41
N ARG A 424 -3.05 -11.43 37.36
CA ARG A 424 -2.13 -11.87 36.30
C ARG A 424 -1.54 -10.67 35.57
N TYR A 425 -2.34 -9.68 35.21
CA TYR A 425 -1.87 -8.47 34.55
C TYR A 425 -1.00 -7.61 35.47
N LEU A 426 -1.41 -7.38 36.71
CA LEU A 426 -0.59 -6.66 37.70
C LEU A 426 0.79 -7.31 37.89
N LYS A 427 0.82 -8.65 38.01
CA LYS A 427 2.08 -9.39 38.09
C LYS A 427 2.90 -9.22 36.82
N SER A 428 2.26 -9.28 35.64
CA SER A 428 2.94 -9.12 34.35
C SER A 428 3.50 -7.72 34.11
N LEU A 429 2.75 -6.68 34.53
CA LEU A 429 3.11 -5.26 34.34
C LEU A 429 4.16 -4.77 35.35
N TYR A 430 4.13 -5.31 36.59
CA TYR A 430 4.90 -4.77 37.72
C TYR A 430 5.75 -5.83 38.44
N ASP A 431 6.13 -6.93 37.77
CA ASP A 431 6.97 -7.99 38.33
C ASP A 431 8.42 -7.53 38.45
N PRO A 432 9.00 -7.46 39.67
CA PRO A 432 10.39 -7.00 39.88
C PRO A 432 11.43 -7.87 39.19
N SER A 433 11.13 -9.16 38.94
CA SER A 433 12.07 -10.08 38.31
C SER A 433 12.30 -9.81 36.83
N LYS A 434 11.40 -9.05 36.18
CA LYS A 434 11.45 -8.68 34.75
C LYS A 434 12.16 -7.35 34.49
N ILE A 435 12.64 -6.64 35.54
CA ILE A 435 13.41 -5.41 35.41
C ILE A 435 14.81 -5.77 34.91
N THR A 436 15.16 -5.29 33.71
CA THR A 436 16.50 -5.51 33.17
C THR A 436 17.56 -4.81 34.03
N LYS A 437 18.71 -5.48 34.23
CA LYS A 437 19.84 -4.99 35.06
C LYS A 437 20.37 -3.57 34.72
N SER A 438 19.99 -3.03 33.54
CA SER A 438 20.44 -1.71 33.10
C SER A 438 19.75 -0.53 33.79
N GLU A 439 18.67 -0.78 34.52
CA GLU A 439 17.87 0.26 35.16
C GLU A 439 17.98 0.30 36.69
N ARG A 440 18.77 -0.58 37.27
CA ARG A 440 19.14 -0.44 38.71
C ARG A 440 20.12 0.71 38.85
N LYS A 441 19.67 1.80 39.45
CA LYS A 441 20.62 2.82 39.98
C LYS A 441 21.69 2.12 40.82
N PRO A 442 22.98 2.46 40.67
CA PRO A 442 23.96 1.98 41.63
C PRO A 442 23.54 2.47 43.02
N GLU A 443 23.39 1.55 43.94
CA GLU A 443 23.31 1.89 45.38
C GLU A 443 24.52 2.77 45.71
N GLY A 444 24.25 4.01 46.09
CA GLY A 444 25.26 4.93 46.49
C GLY A 444 26.01 4.39 47.71
N ASP A 445 27.31 4.23 47.58
CA ASP A 445 28.22 4.11 48.72
C ASP A 445 28.07 5.37 49.57
N GLU A 446 27.26 5.29 50.62
CA GLU A 446 27.43 6.13 51.80
C GLU A 446 28.59 5.56 52.64
N LYS A 447 29.72 6.22 52.54
CA LYS A 447 30.70 6.26 53.60
C LYS A 447 31.20 7.68 53.76
#